data_a51664fc1fb3b2114ce72177fcd9c179
#
_entry.id   a51664fc1fb3b2114ce72177fcd9c179
#
_cell.length_a   1.000
_cell.length_b   1.000
_cell.length_c   1.000
_cell.angle_alpha   90.00
_cell.angle_beta   90.00
_cell.angle_gamma   90.00
#
_symmetry.space_group_name_H-M   'P 1'
#
loop_
_entity.id
_entity.type
_entity.pdbx_description
1 polymer ?
#
loop_
_entity_poly.entity_id
_entity_poly.type
_entity_poly.pdbx_seq_one_letter_code
_entity_poly.pdbx_strand_id
1 'polypeptide(L)'
;MLEELKAKVCKANLDLVKHGLVLFTWGNVSGIDREKGLFVIKPSGVEYDELTPAMLVVMDLNGNKVEGDLNPSSDTKTHLELYRAFPQLGGIVHTHSTHAVAFAQARRDLPAFGTTHADYFYGPVPCTRELTPEEIDEDYEKNTGKVIVETFKARGIDPLYVPGVLCASHGPFTWGKDAAQAVYHAVVLEEVARMAILTLTVDPGALPAPQHVLDKHFMRKHGPNAYYGQK
;
A
#
# COMPACT_ATOMS: atom_id res chain seq x y z
N MET A 1 7.77 23.18 -7.65
CA MET A 1 6.34 23.06 -7.25
C MET A 1 6.21 21.93 -6.23
N LEU A 2 5.35 22.06 -5.22
CA LEU A 2 5.13 21.03 -4.18
C LEU A 2 6.37 20.63 -3.36
N GLU A 3 7.28 21.54 -3.05
CA GLU A 3 8.57 21.24 -2.40
C GLU A 3 8.39 20.52 -1.05
N GLU A 4 7.41 20.94 -0.25
CA GLU A 4 7.11 20.27 1.02
C GLU A 4 6.62 18.84 0.81
N LEU A 5 5.74 18.60 -0.17
CA LEU A 5 5.24 17.26 -0.49
C LEU A 5 6.37 16.39 -1.05
N LYS A 6 7.23 16.94 -1.93
CA LYS A 6 8.42 16.24 -2.43
C LYS A 6 9.34 15.82 -1.29
N ALA A 7 9.60 16.70 -0.32
CA ALA A 7 10.43 16.37 0.84
C ALA A 7 9.80 15.23 1.67
N LYS A 8 8.48 15.26 1.91
CA LYS A 8 7.74 14.21 2.65
C LYS A 8 7.77 12.87 1.90
N VAL A 9 7.54 12.90 0.58
CA VAL A 9 7.53 11.66 -0.25
C VAL A 9 8.95 11.10 -0.39
N CYS A 10 9.97 11.92 -0.54
CA CYS A 10 11.37 11.49 -0.53
C CYS A 10 11.71 10.79 0.78
N LYS A 11 11.43 11.43 1.91
CA LYS A 11 11.64 10.82 3.23
C LYS A 11 10.90 9.48 3.37
N ALA A 12 9.65 9.40 2.93
CA ALA A 12 8.86 8.17 2.98
C ALA A 12 9.48 7.03 2.14
N ASN A 13 10.04 7.35 0.96
CA ASN A 13 10.79 6.38 0.16
C ASN A 13 12.04 5.88 0.90
N LEU A 14 12.81 6.77 1.54
CA LEU A 14 13.98 6.39 2.33
C LEU A 14 13.60 5.57 3.59
N ASP A 15 12.44 5.84 4.18
CA ASP A 15 11.92 5.06 5.32
C ASP A 15 11.62 3.59 4.91
N LEU A 16 11.30 3.28 3.64
CA LEU A 16 11.18 1.88 3.16
C LEU A 16 12.48 1.10 3.33
N VAL A 17 13.62 1.71 2.99
CA VAL A 17 14.96 1.12 3.18
C VAL A 17 15.25 0.93 4.66
N LYS A 18 15.00 1.96 5.46
CA LYS A 18 15.21 1.94 6.92
C LYS A 18 14.44 0.80 7.60
N HIS A 19 13.25 0.46 7.10
CA HIS A 19 12.42 -0.61 7.63
C HIS A 19 12.64 -1.96 6.94
N GLY A 20 13.59 -2.08 5.99
CA GLY A 20 13.92 -3.33 5.32
C GLY A 20 12.82 -3.86 4.40
N LEU A 21 11.98 -2.96 3.86
CA LEU A 21 10.84 -3.32 3.00
C LEU A 21 11.21 -3.42 1.52
N VAL A 22 12.37 -2.90 1.13
CA VAL A 22 12.84 -2.85 -0.26
C VAL A 22 14.30 -3.24 -0.38
N LEU A 23 14.64 -3.76 -1.56
CA LEU A 23 16.00 -4.03 -2.00
C LEU A 23 16.25 -3.28 -3.31
N PHE A 24 17.49 -2.82 -3.54
CA PHE A 24 17.85 -2.09 -4.76
C PHE A 24 16.89 -0.93 -5.03
N THR A 25 16.37 -0.84 -6.25
CA THR A 25 15.40 0.19 -6.67
C THR A 25 13.95 -0.23 -6.54
N TRP A 26 13.67 -1.44 -5.99
CA TRP A 26 12.32 -2.00 -5.92
C TRP A 26 11.42 -1.18 -4.99
N GLY A 27 10.16 -1.10 -5.37
CA GLY A 27 9.16 -0.37 -4.60
C GLY A 27 9.23 1.15 -4.80
N ASN A 28 8.21 1.81 -4.29
CA ASN A 28 8.06 3.27 -4.40
C ASN A 28 6.98 3.77 -3.44
N VAL A 29 7.04 5.07 -3.18
CA VAL A 29 6.02 5.81 -2.44
C VAL A 29 5.58 7.00 -3.27
N SER A 30 4.28 7.28 -3.24
CA SER A 30 3.73 8.55 -3.72
C SER A 30 2.94 9.27 -2.63
N GLY A 31 2.71 10.56 -2.84
CA GLY A 31 1.83 11.40 -2.02
C GLY A 31 1.11 12.41 -2.89
N ILE A 32 -0.14 12.76 -2.53
CA ILE A 32 -0.99 13.64 -3.33
C ILE A 32 -1.35 14.94 -2.58
N ASP A 33 -1.34 16.03 -3.32
CA ASP A 33 -2.00 17.29 -2.96
C ASP A 33 -3.37 17.32 -3.65
N ARG A 34 -4.42 17.06 -2.87
CA ARG A 34 -5.79 16.96 -3.39
C ARG A 34 -6.35 18.28 -3.87
N GLU A 35 -5.93 19.40 -3.28
CA GLU A 35 -6.39 20.74 -3.68
C GLU A 35 -5.88 21.10 -5.07
N LYS A 36 -4.63 20.72 -5.36
CA LYS A 36 -4.01 20.95 -6.67
C LYS A 36 -4.29 19.84 -7.69
N GLY A 37 -4.80 18.68 -7.25
CA GLY A 37 -4.98 17.51 -8.11
C GLY A 37 -3.65 16.96 -8.65
N LEU A 38 -2.56 17.11 -7.89
CA LEU A 38 -1.21 16.71 -8.27
C LEU A 38 -0.64 15.72 -7.26
N PHE A 39 0.04 14.68 -7.73
CA PHE A 39 0.76 13.76 -6.86
C PHE A 39 2.26 13.69 -7.24
N VAL A 40 3.06 13.38 -6.23
CA VAL A 40 4.50 13.23 -6.33
C VAL A 40 4.84 11.75 -6.18
N ILE A 41 5.72 11.23 -7.03
CA ILE A 41 6.14 9.83 -7.02
C ILE A 41 7.64 9.69 -7.24
N LYS A 42 8.22 8.60 -6.72
CA LYS A 42 9.63 8.22 -6.95
C LYS A 42 9.88 8.00 -8.44
N PRO A 43 11.01 8.49 -8.98
CA PRO A 43 11.42 8.17 -10.34
C PRO A 43 11.80 6.68 -10.48
N SER A 44 11.62 6.13 -11.68
CA SER A 44 12.00 4.77 -12.03
C SER A 44 13.53 4.59 -11.99
N GLY A 45 13.98 3.46 -11.44
CA GLY A 45 15.38 3.04 -11.52
C GLY A 45 16.41 3.89 -10.77
N VAL A 46 15.97 4.85 -9.93
CA VAL A 46 16.87 5.64 -9.07
C VAL A 46 17.12 4.90 -7.77
N GLU A 47 18.39 4.70 -7.42
CA GLU A 47 18.80 4.09 -6.15
C GLU A 47 18.35 4.97 -4.97
N TYR A 48 18.06 4.33 -3.84
CA TYR A 48 17.51 5.06 -2.69
C TYR A 48 18.52 6.00 -2.02
N ASP A 49 19.80 5.64 -2.04
CA ASP A 49 20.89 6.46 -1.48
C ASP A 49 21.21 7.70 -2.32
N GLU A 50 20.84 7.71 -3.59
CA GLU A 50 20.96 8.85 -4.50
C GLU A 50 19.70 9.73 -4.52
N LEU A 51 18.58 9.23 -3.97
CA LEU A 51 17.27 9.86 -4.10
C LEU A 51 17.21 11.19 -3.35
N THR A 52 16.89 12.26 -4.05
CA THR A 52 16.66 13.60 -3.46
C THR A 52 15.24 14.09 -3.77
N PRO A 53 14.70 15.05 -3.00
CA PRO A 53 13.40 15.64 -3.29
C PRO A 53 13.29 16.26 -4.69
N ALA A 54 14.38 16.81 -5.24
CA ALA A 54 14.42 17.42 -6.56
C ALA A 54 14.22 16.40 -7.69
N MET A 55 14.58 15.14 -7.48
CA MET A 55 14.43 14.06 -8.47
C MET A 55 13.01 13.53 -8.59
N LEU A 56 12.13 13.81 -7.60
CA LEU A 56 10.78 13.29 -7.61
C LEU A 56 9.95 13.91 -8.73
N VAL A 57 9.09 13.09 -9.32
CA VAL A 57 8.27 13.46 -10.47
C VAL A 57 6.88 13.88 -10.01
N VAL A 58 6.36 14.99 -10.56
CA VAL A 58 5.00 15.46 -10.31
C VAL A 58 4.09 15.06 -11.46
N MET A 59 2.99 14.41 -11.14
CA MET A 59 1.97 13.93 -12.08
C MET A 59 0.62 14.58 -11.77
N ASP A 60 -0.20 14.80 -12.79
CA ASP A 60 -1.61 15.16 -12.60
C ASP A 60 -2.52 13.92 -12.54
N LEU A 61 -3.79 14.14 -12.17
CA LEU A 61 -4.79 13.07 -12.15
C LEU A 61 -5.28 12.65 -13.54
N ASN A 62 -4.79 13.24 -14.62
CA ASN A 62 -5.00 12.77 -16.00
C ASN A 62 -3.89 11.82 -16.46
N GLY A 63 -2.80 11.72 -15.68
CA GLY A 63 -1.65 10.88 -15.98
C GLY A 63 -0.54 11.61 -16.74
N ASN A 64 -0.61 12.93 -16.84
CA ASN A 64 0.42 13.74 -17.46
C ASN A 64 1.54 14.05 -16.45
N LYS A 65 2.80 14.00 -16.91
CA LYS A 65 3.93 14.53 -16.15
C LYS A 65 3.90 16.06 -16.19
N VAL A 66 3.84 16.69 -15.01
CA VAL A 66 3.74 18.14 -14.85
C VAL A 66 5.10 18.75 -14.53
N GLU A 67 5.94 18.05 -13.75
CA GLU A 67 7.26 18.52 -13.34
C GLU A 67 8.21 17.34 -13.10
N GLY A 68 9.49 17.53 -13.39
CA GLY A 68 10.58 16.58 -13.21
C GLY A 68 11.17 16.08 -14.53
N ASP A 69 12.49 15.92 -14.55
CA ASP A 69 13.24 15.53 -15.76
C ASP A 69 13.26 14.00 -15.95
N LEU A 70 13.13 13.25 -14.86
CA LEU A 70 13.21 11.80 -14.86
C LEU A 70 11.86 11.15 -15.26
N ASN A 71 11.92 9.88 -15.63
CA ASN A 71 10.70 9.08 -15.83
C ASN A 71 10.11 8.70 -14.46
N PRO A 72 8.79 8.82 -14.26
CA PRO A 72 8.14 8.36 -13.05
C PRO A 72 8.25 6.83 -12.94
N SER A 73 8.04 6.30 -11.72
CA SER A 73 7.93 4.85 -11.48
C SER A 73 6.97 4.20 -12.49
N SER A 74 7.26 2.97 -12.92
CA SER A 74 6.34 2.15 -13.72
C SER A 74 4.96 2.03 -13.07
N ASP A 75 4.91 1.93 -11.73
CA ASP A 75 3.66 1.80 -10.96
C ASP A 75 2.78 3.06 -10.93
N THR A 76 3.21 4.15 -11.56
CA THR A 76 2.49 5.43 -11.57
C THR A 76 1.03 5.27 -11.99
N LYS A 77 0.76 4.43 -13.00
CA LYS A 77 -0.61 4.19 -13.46
C LYS A 77 -1.45 3.45 -12.43
N THR A 78 -0.87 2.52 -11.68
CA THR A 78 -1.54 1.85 -10.55
C THR A 78 -1.91 2.86 -9.47
N HIS A 79 -0.96 3.70 -9.04
CA HIS A 79 -1.21 4.75 -8.05
C HIS A 79 -2.31 5.72 -8.52
N LEU A 80 -2.28 6.10 -9.79
CA LEU A 80 -3.26 6.99 -10.39
C LEU A 80 -4.69 6.43 -10.33
N GLU A 81 -4.88 5.14 -10.69
CA GLU A 81 -6.17 4.47 -10.60
C GLU A 81 -6.68 4.42 -9.15
N LEU A 82 -5.79 4.17 -8.17
CA LEU A 82 -6.15 4.19 -6.76
C LEU A 82 -6.52 5.59 -6.25
N TYR A 83 -5.76 6.64 -6.63
CA TYR A 83 -6.09 8.02 -6.26
C TYR A 83 -7.42 8.49 -6.85
N ARG A 84 -7.76 8.04 -8.05
CA ARG A 84 -9.05 8.35 -8.70
C ARG A 84 -10.22 7.63 -8.03
N ALA A 85 -10.03 6.36 -7.71
CA ALA A 85 -11.10 5.52 -7.16
C ALA A 85 -11.36 5.77 -5.67
N PHE A 86 -10.32 6.15 -4.92
CA PHE A 86 -10.35 6.33 -3.47
C PHE A 86 -9.88 7.75 -3.11
N PRO A 87 -10.76 8.76 -3.17
CA PRO A 87 -10.39 10.17 -2.98
C PRO A 87 -9.86 10.49 -1.56
N GLN A 88 -10.10 9.62 -0.59
CA GLN A 88 -9.62 9.77 0.78
C GLN A 88 -8.13 9.40 0.96
N LEU A 89 -7.48 8.76 -0.02
CA LEU A 89 -6.07 8.40 0.07
C LEU A 89 -5.18 9.63 -0.12
N GLY A 90 -4.19 9.80 0.76
CA GLY A 90 -3.20 10.88 0.68
C GLY A 90 -1.79 10.40 0.34
N GLY A 91 -1.51 9.09 0.49
CA GLY A 91 -0.26 8.46 0.10
C GLY A 91 -0.44 6.98 -0.21
N ILE A 92 0.41 6.45 -1.10
CA ILE A 92 0.39 5.04 -1.52
C ILE A 92 1.83 4.52 -1.54
N VAL A 93 1.99 3.27 -1.12
CA VAL A 93 3.24 2.51 -1.14
C VAL A 93 3.04 1.24 -1.96
N HIS A 94 4.02 0.91 -2.78
CA HIS A 94 4.21 -0.41 -3.34
C HIS A 94 5.57 -0.97 -2.91
N THR A 95 5.61 -2.24 -2.54
CA THR A 95 6.85 -2.96 -2.22
C THR A 95 6.80 -4.39 -2.73
N HIS A 96 7.98 -5.05 -2.71
CA HIS A 96 8.10 -6.50 -2.84
C HIS A 96 8.57 -7.10 -1.53
N SER A 97 8.01 -6.66 -0.41
CA SER A 97 8.36 -7.14 0.92
C SER A 97 8.03 -8.63 1.07
N THR A 98 8.97 -9.39 1.61
CA THR A 98 9.09 -10.85 1.43
C THR A 98 7.85 -11.63 1.88
N HIS A 99 7.34 -11.34 3.09
CA HIS A 99 6.25 -12.13 3.65
C HIS A 99 4.89 -11.77 3.05
N ALA A 100 4.68 -10.50 2.74
CA ALA A 100 3.48 -10.06 2.02
C ALA A 100 3.45 -10.64 0.59
N VAL A 101 4.60 -10.63 -0.12
CA VAL A 101 4.73 -11.26 -1.45
C VAL A 101 4.45 -12.77 -1.38
N ALA A 102 4.84 -13.46 -0.31
CA ALA A 102 4.55 -14.90 -0.18
C ALA A 102 3.05 -15.19 -0.21
N PHE A 103 2.21 -14.37 0.45
CA PHE A 103 0.75 -14.47 0.36
C PHE A 103 0.24 -14.10 -1.04
N ALA A 104 0.78 -13.05 -1.67
CA ALA A 104 0.42 -12.64 -3.03
C ALA A 104 0.72 -13.77 -4.05
N GLN A 105 1.89 -14.40 -3.98
CA GLN A 105 2.28 -15.54 -4.81
C GLN A 105 1.41 -16.77 -4.55
N ALA A 106 1.01 -17.00 -3.30
CA ALA A 106 0.09 -18.05 -2.94
C ALA A 106 -1.37 -17.76 -3.35
N ARG A 107 -1.67 -16.53 -3.83
CA ARG A 107 -3.02 -16.06 -4.20
C ARG A 107 -4.02 -16.18 -3.06
N ARG A 108 -3.58 -15.85 -1.86
CA ARG A 108 -4.39 -15.98 -0.66
C ARG A 108 -4.48 -14.65 0.08
N ASP A 109 -5.68 -14.38 0.57
CA ASP A 109 -5.86 -13.31 1.54
C ASP A 109 -4.98 -13.55 2.77
N LEU A 110 -4.50 -12.48 3.39
CA LEU A 110 -3.77 -12.56 4.65
C LEU A 110 -4.79 -12.59 5.80
N PRO A 111 -4.91 -13.71 6.53
CA PRO A 111 -5.91 -13.86 7.60
C PRO A 111 -5.57 -12.99 8.81
N ALA A 112 -6.59 -12.48 9.48
CA ALA A 112 -6.45 -11.73 10.73
C ALA A 112 -6.33 -12.68 11.92
N PHE A 113 -5.15 -13.24 12.19
CA PHE A 113 -4.95 -14.21 13.26
C PHE A 113 -4.90 -13.60 14.66
N GLY A 114 -4.46 -12.36 14.80
CA GLY A 114 -4.21 -11.80 16.12
C GLY A 114 -4.51 -10.30 16.25
N THR A 115 -4.31 -9.83 17.47
CA THR A 115 -4.63 -8.45 17.86
C THR A 115 -3.75 -7.40 17.19
N THR A 116 -2.49 -7.74 16.87
CA THR A 116 -1.60 -6.84 16.10
C THR A 116 -2.17 -6.56 14.72
N HIS A 117 -2.66 -7.58 14.01
CA HIS A 117 -3.35 -7.41 12.73
C HIS A 117 -4.63 -6.56 12.92
N ALA A 118 -5.46 -6.94 13.90
CA ALA A 118 -6.74 -6.29 14.18
C ALA A 118 -6.62 -4.79 14.54
N ASP A 119 -5.49 -4.39 15.10
CA ASP A 119 -5.23 -2.97 15.43
C ASP A 119 -5.10 -2.06 14.20
N TYR A 120 -4.88 -2.62 13.00
CA TYR A 120 -4.59 -1.84 11.79
C TYR A 120 -5.42 -2.23 10.57
N PHE A 121 -5.89 -3.47 10.50
CA PHE A 121 -6.71 -3.98 9.39
C PHE A 121 -7.97 -4.62 9.97
N TYR A 122 -9.14 -4.09 9.59
CA TYR A 122 -10.43 -4.59 10.06
C TYR A 122 -10.90 -5.77 9.21
N GLY A 123 -10.27 -6.92 9.44
CA GLY A 123 -10.50 -8.14 8.69
C GLY A 123 -9.26 -8.61 7.92
N PRO A 124 -9.40 -9.61 7.06
CA PRO A 124 -8.29 -10.09 6.24
C PRO A 124 -7.84 -9.02 5.24
N VAL A 125 -6.52 -8.94 4.96
CA VAL A 125 -6.04 -8.15 3.84
C VAL A 125 -6.29 -8.92 2.56
N PRO A 126 -7.07 -8.38 1.60
CA PRO A 126 -7.50 -9.12 0.42
C PRO A 126 -6.34 -9.36 -0.56
N CYS A 127 -6.37 -10.52 -1.23
CA CYS A 127 -5.61 -10.77 -2.43
C CYS A 127 -6.51 -10.56 -3.66
N THR A 128 -6.00 -9.88 -4.67
CA THR A 128 -6.74 -9.70 -5.94
C THR A 128 -6.83 -11.02 -6.70
N ARG A 129 -7.71 -11.08 -7.71
CA ARG A 129 -7.56 -12.07 -8.78
C ARG A 129 -6.29 -11.79 -9.60
N GLU A 130 -5.86 -12.76 -10.38
CA GLU A 130 -4.84 -12.51 -11.40
C GLU A 130 -5.38 -11.63 -12.52
N LEU A 131 -4.49 -10.92 -13.20
CA LEU A 131 -4.78 -10.24 -14.46
C LEU A 131 -4.98 -11.28 -15.56
N THR A 132 -5.88 -11.01 -16.50
CA THR A 132 -6.00 -11.82 -17.70
C THR A 132 -4.85 -11.52 -18.67
N PRO A 133 -4.54 -12.41 -19.65
CA PRO A 133 -3.54 -12.12 -20.67
C PRO A 133 -3.81 -10.79 -21.40
N GLU A 134 -5.07 -10.51 -21.72
CA GLU A 134 -5.47 -9.28 -22.41
C GLU A 134 -5.22 -8.03 -21.53
N GLU A 135 -5.49 -8.10 -20.23
CA GLU A 135 -5.22 -7.01 -19.30
C GLU A 135 -3.72 -6.74 -19.15
N ILE A 136 -2.88 -7.79 -19.22
CA ILE A 136 -1.42 -7.68 -19.20
C ILE A 136 -0.91 -7.01 -20.48
N ASP A 137 -1.40 -7.46 -21.63
CA ASP A 137 -0.96 -6.97 -22.95
C ASP A 137 -1.45 -5.54 -23.21
N GLU A 138 -2.63 -5.15 -22.69
CA GLU A 138 -3.19 -3.82 -22.88
C GLU A 138 -2.41 -2.75 -22.08
N ASP A 139 -2.35 -2.88 -20.76
CA ASP A 139 -1.70 -1.93 -19.85
C ASP A 139 -1.60 -2.53 -18.43
N TYR A 140 -0.53 -3.26 -18.18
CA TYR A 140 -0.31 -4.04 -16.96
C TYR A 140 -0.50 -3.23 -15.68
N GLU A 141 0.17 -2.08 -15.55
CA GLU A 141 0.14 -1.28 -14.32
C GLU A 141 -1.22 -0.62 -14.10
N LYS A 142 -1.86 -0.14 -15.16
CA LYS A 142 -3.21 0.42 -15.08
C LYS A 142 -4.23 -0.65 -14.69
N ASN A 143 -4.15 -1.83 -15.30
CA ASN A 143 -5.08 -2.92 -15.02
C ASN A 143 -4.83 -3.52 -13.63
N THR A 144 -3.59 -3.50 -13.11
CA THR A 144 -3.30 -3.78 -11.70
C THR A 144 -4.10 -2.84 -10.78
N GLY A 145 -4.09 -1.53 -11.04
CA GLY A 145 -4.89 -0.57 -10.28
C GLY A 145 -6.39 -0.86 -10.35
N LYS A 146 -6.91 -1.16 -11.55
CA LYS A 146 -8.34 -1.49 -11.74
C LYS A 146 -8.75 -2.75 -10.97
N VAL A 147 -7.94 -3.80 -10.96
CA VAL A 147 -8.23 -5.06 -10.26
C VAL A 147 -8.20 -4.87 -8.73
N ILE A 148 -7.34 -4.00 -8.21
CA ILE A 148 -7.39 -3.60 -6.80
C ILE A 148 -8.75 -2.94 -6.49
N VAL A 149 -9.15 -1.95 -7.28
CA VAL A 149 -10.44 -1.25 -7.10
C VAL A 149 -11.63 -2.21 -7.22
N GLU A 150 -11.60 -3.12 -8.21
CA GLU A 150 -12.59 -4.18 -8.38
C GLU A 150 -12.72 -5.04 -7.12
N THR A 151 -11.58 -5.49 -6.56
CA THR A 151 -11.53 -6.33 -5.37
C THR A 151 -12.22 -5.67 -4.18
N PHE A 152 -11.92 -4.40 -3.91
CA PHE A 152 -12.53 -3.66 -2.81
C PHE A 152 -14.02 -3.46 -3.01
N LYS A 153 -14.45 -3.07 -4.20
CA LYS A 153 -15.88 -2.86 -4.53
C LYS A 153 -16.66 -4.16 -4.46
N ALA A 154 -16.16 -5.22 -5.07
CA ALA A 154 -16.85 -6.51 -5.13
C ALA A 154 -17.01 -7.16 -3.76
N ARG A 155 -16.03 -6.95 -2.86
CA ARG A 155 -16.06 -7.50 -1.49
C ARG A 155 -16.68 -6.53 -0.46
N GLY A 156 -17.05 -5.32 -0.85
CA GLY A 156 -17.60 -4.30 0.07
C GLY A 156 -16.60 -3.86 1.15
N ILE A 157 -15.30 -3.84 0.83
CA ILE A 157 -14.24 -3.49 1.78
C ILE A 157 -14.03 -1.97 1.76
N ASP A 158 -14.05 -1.36 2.95
CA ASP A 158 -13.68 0.04 3.11
C ASP A 158 -12.15 0.17 3.09
N PRO A 159 -11.56 0.92 2.13
CA PRO A 159 -10.11 1.12 2.04
C PRO A 159 -9.51 1.88 3.24
N LEU A 160 -10.30 2.60 4.02
CA LEU A 160 -9.82 3.20 5.27
C LEU A 160 -9.73 2.18 6.41
N TYR A 161 -10.53 1.12 6.36
CA TYR A 161 -10.55 0.07 7.39
C TYR A 161 -9.58 -1.06 7.08
N VAL A 162 -9.30 -1.28 5.80
CA VAL A 162 -8.27 -2.23 5.33
C VAL A 162 -7.31 -1.48 4.39
N PRO A 163 -6.33 -0.73 4.93
CA PRO A 163 -5.45 0.14 4.14
C PRO A 163 -4.34 -0.62 3.42
N GLY A 164 -4.66 -1.74 2.77
CA GLY A 164 -3.70 -2.55 2.04
C GLY A 164 -4.37 -3.65 1.21
N VAL A 165 -3.61 -4.16 0.24
CA VAL A 165 -4.01 -5.23 -0.69
C VAL A 165 -2.78 -6.02 -1.12
N LEU A 166 -3.00 -7.28 -1.47
CA LEU A 166 -2.01 -8.14 -2.11
C LEU A 166 -2.41 -8.31 -3.58
N CYS A 167 -1.56 -7.93 -4.51
CA CYS A 167 -1.79 -8.22 -5.93
C CYS A 167 -1.29 -9.63 -6.24
N ALA A 168 -2.17 -10.48 -6.76
CA ALA A 168 -1.85 -11.88 -7.08
C ALA A 168 -0.58 -11.97 -7.94
N SER A 169 0.33 -12.86 -7.56
CA SER A 169 1.62 -13.11 -8.23
C SER A 169 2.57 -11.91 -8.30
N HIS A 170 2.28 -10.79 -7.59
CA HIS A 170 3.08 -9.57 -7.66
C HIS A 170 3.56 -9.12 -6.25
N GLY A 171 2.75 -8.34 -5.53
CA GLY A 171 3.16 -7.81 -4.23
C GLY A 171 2.11 -6.89 -3.61
N PRO A 172 2.40 -6.33 -2.43
CA PRO A 172 1.47 -5.48 -1.71
C PRO A 172 1.44 -4.04 -2.22
N PHE A 173 0.25 -3.45 -2.12
CA PHE A 173 0.06 -2.00 -2.07
C PHE A 173 -0.56 -1.65 -0.72
N THR A 174 -0.09 -0.56 -0.12
CA THR A 174 -0.67 0.02 1.10
C THR A 174 -0.86 1.52 0.93
N TRP A 175 -1.73 2.09 1.73
CA TRP A 175 -2.05 3.52 1.65
C TRP A 175 -2.38 4.12 3.01
N GLY A 176 -2.53 5.43 3.04
CA GLY A 176 -2.89 6.19 4.22
C GLY A 176 -3.31 7.62 3.89
N LYS A 177 -3.56 8.42 4.94
CA LYS A 177 -3.88 9.84 4.79
C LYS A 177 -2.71 10.68 4.23
N ASP A 178 -1.51 10.13 4.27
CA ASP A 178 -0.27 10.71 3.74
C ASP A 178 0.76 9.61 3.45
N ALA A 179 1.88 9.97 2.83
CA ALA A 179 2.96 9.06 2.49
C ALA A 179 3.57 8.34 3.72
N ALA A 180 3.70 9.03 4.85
CA ALA A 180 4.26 8.45 6.07
C ALA A 180 3.34 7.38 6.66
N GLN A 181 2.02 7.61 6.67
CA GLN A 181 1.06 6.61 7.14
C GLN A 181 0.98 5.42 6.18
N ALA A 182 1.11 5.64 4.87
CA ALA A 182 1.17 4.55 3.89
C ALA A 182 2.38 3.64 4.14
N VAL A 183 3.57 4.19 4.44
CA VAL A 183 4.76 3.43 4.86
C VAL A 183 4.52 2.71 6.17
N TYR A 184 3.90 3.36 7.14
CA TYR A 184 3.56 2.71 8.41
C TYR A 184 2.71 1.46 8.20
N HIS A 185 1.68 1.54 7.35
CA HIS A 185 0.85 0.39 7.01
C HIS A 185 1.62 -0.70 6.25
N ALA A 186 2.60 -0.34 5.41
CA ALA A 186 3.47 -1.30 4.73
C ALA A 186 4.34 -2.09 5.72
N VAL A 187 4.92 -1.41 6.73
CA VAL A 187 5.67 -2.06 7.81
C VAL A 187 4.79 -3.02 8.60
N VAL A 188 3.59 -2.57 8.97
CA VAL A 188 2.65 -3.44 9.71
C VAL A 188 2.21 -4.62 8.87
N LEU A 189 1.90 -4.41 7.57
CA LEU A 189 1.49 -5.49 6.66
C LEU A 189 2.56 -6.57 6.55
N GLU A 190 3.81 -6.19 6.35
CA GLU A 190 4.93 -7.12 6.27
C GLU A 190 5.10 -7.92 7.58
N GLU A 191 5.02 -7.25 8.73
CA GLU A 191 5.17 -7.91 10.03
C GLU A 191 3.99 -8.86 10.34
N VAL A 192 2.75 -8.48 10.07
CA VAL A 192 1.61 -9.38 10.31
C VAL A 192 1.57 -10.53 9.29
N ALA A 193 2.09 -10.33 8.08
CA ALA A 193 2.29 -11.42 7.11
C ALA A 193 3.33 -12.42 7.62
N ARG A 194 4.46 -11.94 8.17
CA ARG A 194 5.47 -12.78 8.83
C ARG A 194 4.87 -13.58 9.99
N MET A 195 4.13 -12.91 10.87
CA MET A 195 3.44 -13.56 11.99
C MET A 195 2.46 -14.64 11.50
N ALA A 196 1.71 -14.37 10.43
CA ALA A 196 0.76 -15.32 9.87
C ALA A 196 1.44 -16.58 9.30
N ILE A 197 2.58 -16.43 8.59
CA ILE A 197 3.37 -17.56 8.10
C ILE A 197 3.86 -18.42 9.28
N LEU A 198 4.40 -17.79 10.33
CA LEU A 198 4.84 -18.49 11.52
C LEU A 198 3.69 -19.18 12.25
N THR A 199 2.53 -18.55 12.35
CA THR A 199 1.31 -19.15 12.93
C THR A 199 0.93 -20.43 12.18
N LEU A 200 0.88 -20.37 10.84
CA LEU A 200 0.56 -21.52 9.99
C LEU A 200 1.64 -22.60 9.98
N THR A 201 2.89 -22.24 10.33
CA THR A 201 3.98 -23.21 10.55
C THR A 201 3.79 -23.94 11.88
N VAL A 202 3.33 -23.24 12.93
CA VAL A 202 3.04 -23.83 14.24
C VAL A 202 1.78 -24.70 14.19
N ASP A 203 0.73 -24.20 13.55
CA ASP A 203 -0.53 -24.92 13.35
C ASP A 203 -1.11 -24.59 11.96
N PRO A 204 -0.99 -25.52 10.99
CA PRO A 204 -1.59 -25.33 9.66
C PRO A 204 -3.12 -25.17 9.66
N GLY A 205 -3.79 -25.60 10.73
CA GLY A 205 -5.23 -25.48 10.93
C GLY A 205 -5.66 -24.25 11.71
N ALA A 206 -4.74 -23.32 12.03
CA ALA A 206 -5.04 -22.12 12.82
C ALA A 206 -6.19 -21.32 12.21
N LEU A 207 -7.16 -20.95 13.06
CA LEU A 207 -8.32 -20.14 12.64
C LEU A 207 -8.06 -18.65 12.90
N PRO A 208 -8.62 -17.76 12.07
CA PRO A 208 -8.60 -16.32 12.32
C PRO A 208 -9.16 -15.94 13.70
N ALA A 209 -8.73 -14.81 14.23
CA ALA A 209 -9.25 -14.28 15.48
C ALA A 209 -10.78 -14.08 15.40
N PRO A 210 -11.53 -14.35 16.48
CA PRO A 210 -12.98 -14.12 16.49
C PRO A 210 -13.34 -12.66 16.23
N GLN A 211 -14.49 -12.41 15.58
CA GLN A 211 -14.92 -11.07 15.18
C GLN A 211 -14.94 -10.07 16.36
N HIS A 212 -15.39 -10.47 17.53
CA HIS A 212 -15.41 -9.58 18.71
C HIS A 212 -14.01 -9.13 19.17
N VAL A 213 -12.95 -9.88 18.86
CA VAL A 213 -11.55 -9.47 19.10
C VAL A 213 -11.13 -8.44 18.08
N LEU A 214 -11.47 -8.64 16.79
CA LEU A 214 -11.23 -7.67 15.74
C LEU A 214 -11.92 -6.34 16.04
N ASP A 215 -13.21 -6.38 16.39
CA ASP A 215 -14.01 -5.22 16.75
C ASP A 215 -13.38 -4.44 17.91
N LYS A 216 -13.03 -5.14 18.99
CA LYS A 216 -12.42 -4.52 20.17
C LYS A 216 -11.12 -3.80 19.83
N HIS A 217 -10.23 -4.48 19.10
CA HIS A 217 -8.89 -3.96 18.80
C HIS A 217 -8.92 -2.83 17.78
N PHE A 218 -9.70 -2.98 16.74
CA PHE A 218 -9.82 -1.93 15.72
C PHE A 218 -10.48 -0.67 16.28
N MET A 219 -11.64 -0.82 16.94
CA MET A 219 -12.42 0.32 17.43
C MET A 219 -11.74 1.10 18.54
N ARG A 220 -10.88 0.47 19.37
CA ARG A 220 -10.10 1.22 20.38
C ARG A 220 -9.11 2.23 19.80
N LYS A 221 -8.70 2.04 18.52
CA LYS A 221 -7.76 2.92 17.80
C LYS A 221 -8.46 3.82 16.79
N HIS A 222 -9.46 3.30 16.10
CA HIS A 222 -10.06 3.93 14.92
C HIS A 222 -11.54 4.28 15.09
N GLY A 223 -12.17 3.80 16.17
CA GLY A 223 -13.60 4.04 16.43
C GLY A 223 -13.87 5.45 16.96
N PRO A 224 -15.16 5.84 17.02
CA PRO A 224 -15.58 7.16 17.49
C PRO A 224 -15.19 7.43 18.96
N ASN A 225 -14.97 6.37 19.75
CA ASN A 225 -14.54 6.43 21.15
C ASN A 225 -13.10 5.88 21.31
N ALA A 226 -12.23 6.12 20.34
CA ALA A 226 -10.85 5.66 20.40
C ALA A 226 -10.14 6.21 21.66
N TYR A 227 -9.44 5.34 22.39
CA TYR A 227 -8.76 5.66 23.64
C TYR A 227 -7.29 5.21 23.67
N TYR A 228 -6.80 4.56 22.60
CA TYR A 228 -5.44 4.05 22.55
C TYR A 228 -4.45 5.17 22.18
N GLY A 229 -3.30 5.18 22.89
CA GLY A 229 -2.23 6.14 22.68
C GLY A 229 -2.27 7.33 23.64
N GLN A 230 -1.32 8.23 23.45
CA GLN A 230 -1.29 9.51 24.18
C GLN A 230 -2.26 10.49 23.52
N LYS A 231 -3.07 11.19 24.31
CA LYS A 231 -3.94 12.28 23.87
C LYS A 231 -3.23 13.61 24.00
#